data_a88aed9ce59d0af045bfe51d4d0c7846
#
_entry.id   a88aed9ce59d0af045bfe51d4d0c7846
#
_cell.length_a   1.000
_cell.length_b   1.000
_cell.length_c   1.000
_cell.angle_alpha   90.00
_cell.angle_beta   90.00
_cell.angle_gamma   90.00
#
_symmetry.space_group_name_H-M   'P 1'
#
loop_
_entity.id
_entity.type
_entity.pdbx_description
1 polymer ?
#
loop_
_entity_poly.entity_id
_entity_poly.type
_entity_poly.pdbx_seq_one_letter_code
_entity_poly.pdbx_strand_id
1 'polypeptide(L)'
;MGKNDERFEFYFDCFVFFYDFCRRIKQRYDSMENTGKIFGISLGPGDPELITLKALKALNAVEVIFCPGTKSGEGRMKSRALDILRQLEVDETKIRLFQVPMSRDRQEALCAYDRVCGEVLELVRSGKSVGITAEGDACFYSSAHYMYGQLA
;
A
#
# COMPACT_ATOMS: atom_id res chain seq x y z
N MET A 1 20.89 -15.98 -20.37
CA MET A 1 21.05 -14.60 -19.88
C MET A 1 19.67 -14.09 -19.51
N GLY A 2 19.30 -14.22 -18.22
CA GLY A 2 17.96 -13.93 -17.73
C GLY A 2 17.73 -12.42 -17.65
N LYS A 3 16.69 -11.94 -18.30
CA LYS A 3 16.12 -10.61 -18.01
C LYS A 3 15.54 -10.69 -16.59
N ASN A 4 16.16 -9.97 -15.65
CA ASN A 4 15.58 -9.70 -14.34
C ASN A 4 14.28 -8.92 -14.57
N ASP A 5 13.16 -9.55 -14.32
CA ASP A 5 11.84 -8.96 -14.41
C ASP A 5 11.57 -8.24 -13.08
N GLU A 6 12.07 -6.98 -13.01
CA GLU A 6 12.01 -6.12 -11.81
C GLU A 6 10.64 -5.44 -11.62
N ARG A 7 9.56 -5.93 -12.28
CA ARG A 7 8.28 -5.21 -12.37
C ARG A 7 7.40 -5.29 -11.14
N PHE A 8 7.70 -6.18 -10.18
CA PHE A 8 6.93 -6.33 -8.95
C PHE A 8 7.86 -6.47 -7.75
N GLU A 9 8.15 -5.36 -7.08
CA GLU A 9 8.90 -5.37 -5.83
C GLU A 9 7.94 -5.12 -4.67
N PHE A 10 7.52 -6.20 -3.98
CA PHE A 10 6.98 -6.09 -2.64
C PHE A 10 8.15 -5.96 -1.66
N TYR A 11 8.31 -4.79 -1.07
CA TYR A 11 9.31 -4.54 -0.06
C TYR A 11 8.77 -4.92 1.33
N PHE A 12 8.85 -6.20 1.66
CA PHE A 12 8.46 -6.73 2.95
C PHE A 12 9.65 -7.32 3.70
N ASP A 13 9.74 -7.00 4.97
CA ASP A 13 10.73 -7.60 5.86
C ASP A 13 10.27 -8.97 6.44
N CYS A 14 9.13 -9.53 6.04
CA CYS A 14 8.62 -10.79 6.56
C CYS A 14 8.66 -11.92 5.51
N PHE A 15 9.51 -12.93 5.76
CA PHE A 15 10.15 -13.78 4.74
C PHE A 15 9.42 -15.06 4.31
N VAL A 16 8.30 -15.50 4.88
CA VAL A 16 7.86 -16.89 4.71
C VAL A 16 6.50 -17.12 4.03
N PHE A 17 5.54 -16.22 4.14
CA PHE A 17 4.17 -16.49 3.64
C PHE A 17 3.86 -15.89 2.25
N PHE A 18 4.78 -15.14 1.70
CA PHE A 18 4.52 -14.23 0.58
C PHE A 18 4.90 -14.76 -0.81
N TYR A 19 5.62 -15.86 -0.89
CA TYR A 19 6.16 -16.36 -2.16
C TYR A 19 5.06 -16.77 -3.17
N ASP A 20 4.04 -17.48 -2.71
CA ASP A 20 2.93 -17.91 -3.57
C ASP A 20 1.99 -16.75 -3.99
N PHE A 21 1.85 -15.76 -3.12
CA PHE A 21 1.07 -14.57 -3.39
C PHE A 21 1.76 -13.68 -4.44
N CYS A 22 3.04 -13.41 -4.28
CA CYS A 22 3.85 -12.67 -5.27
C CYS A 22 3.86 -13.36 -6.63
N ARG A 23 3.88 -14.69 -6.66
CA ARG A 23 3.85 -15.49 -7.89
C ARG A 23 2.53 -15.33 -8.65
N ARG A 24 1.38 -15.30 -7.96
CA ARG A 24 0.06 -15.10 -8.58
C ARG A 24 -0.09 -13.69 -9.15
N ILE A 25 0.37 -12.68 -8.43
CA ILE A 25 0.40 -11.29 -8.92
C ILE A 25 1.26 -11.20 -10.17
N LYS A 26 2.45 -11.78 -10.15
CA LYS A 26 3.39 -11.76 -11.27
C LYS A 26 2.76 -12.34 -12.54
N GLN A 27 2.07 -13.48 -12.46
CA GLN A 27 1.44 -14.10 -13.62
C GLN A 27 0.33 -13.25 -14.27
N ARG A 28 -0.38 -12.43 -13.48
CA ARG A 28 -1.48 -11.60 -13.98
C ARG A 28 -0.99 -10.32 -14.69
N TYR A 29 0.18 -9.83 -14.34
CA TYR A 29 0.78 -8.61 -14.88
C TYR A 29 1.80 -8.83 -16.00
N ASP A 30 2.30 -10.04 -16.19
CA ASP A 30 3.28 -10.36 -17.24
C ASP A 30 2.77 -10.12 -18.67
N SER A 31 1.46 -9.90 -18.83
CA SER A 31 0.83 -9.65 -20.15
C SER A 31 0.70 -8.16 -20.51
N MET A 32 1.13 -7.22 -19.63
CA MET A 32 0.93 -5.78 -19.84
C MET A 32 2.27 -5.06 -19.95
N GLU A 33 2.62 -4.66 -21.17
CA GLU A 33 3.76 -3.78 -21.42
C GLU A 33 3.48 -2.39 -20.82
N ASN A 34 4.44 -1.83 -20.07
CA ASN A 34 4.43 -0.47 -19.53
C ASN A 34 3.44 -0.19 -18.36
N THR A 35 3.32 -1.09 -17.39
CA THR A 35 2.55 -0.85 -16.16
C THR A 35 3.42 -0.26 -15.06
N GLY A 36 2.81 0.57 -14.19
CA GLY A 36 3.44 1.04 -12.95
C GLY A 36 3.62 -0.09 -11.92
N LYS A 37 4.28 0.22 -10.81
CA LYS A 37 4.55 -0.76 -9.73
C LYS A 37 3.65 -0.50 -8.52
N ILE A 38 3.30 -1.55 -7.78
CA ILE A 38 2.60 -1.45 -6.48
C ILE A 38 3.57 -1.81 -5.37
N PHE A 39 3.66 -0.95 -4.36
CA PHE A 39 4.49 -1.15 -3.18
C PHE A 39 3.62 -1.23 -1.93
N GLY A 40 3.68 -2.33 -1.19
CA GLY A 40 3.19 -2.39 0.18
C GLY A 40 4.26 -1.83 1.12
N ILE A 41 3.96 -0.80 1.88
CA ILE A 41 4.95 -0.05 2.66
C ILE A 41 4.59 -0.10 4.14
N SER A 42 5.42 -0.78 4.92
CA SER A 42 5.33 -0.81 6.39
C SER A 42 5.91 0.48 6.98
N LEU A 43 5.11 1.19 7.79
CA LEU A 43 5.53 2.44 8.45
C LEU A 43 6.16 2.23 9.83
N GLY A 44 6.31 0.97 10.25
CA GLY A 44 6.84 0.65 11.56
C GLY A 44 5.83 0.87 12.71
N PRO A 45 6.28 0.81 13.98
CA PRO A 45 5.42 0.79 15.16
C PRO A 45 4.82 2.15 15.53
N GLY A 46 5.09 3.21 14.77
CA GLY A 46 4.51 4.54 14.98
C GLY A 46 5.52 5.65 15.22
N ASP A 47 6.77 5.32 15.50
CA ASP A 47 7.88 6.26 15.56
C ASP A 47 8.51 6.36 14.17
N PRO A 48 8.56 7.56 13.55
CA PRO A 48 9.13 7.73 12.22
C PRO A 48 10.63 7.39 12.15
N GLU A 49 11.37 7.46 13.25
CA GLU A 49 12.79 7.06 13.28
C GLU A 49 12.98 5.53 13.17
N LEU A 50 11.91 4.75 13.39
CA LEU A 50 11.93 3.29 13.27
C LEU A 50 11.49 2.77 11.90
N ILE A 51 11.31 3.66 10.92
CA ILE A 51 11.04 3.24 9.54
C ILE A 51 12.29 2.60 8.92
N THR A 52 12.10 1.57 8.11
CA THR A 52 13.22 1.00 7.37
C THR A 52 13.69 1.92 6.25
N LEU A 53 14.99 1.96 5.98
CA LEU A 53 15.54 2.72 4.85
C LEU A 53 14.91 2.31 3.52
N LYS A 54 14.51 1.05 3.40
CA LYS A 54 13.85 0.52 2.21
C LYS A 54 12.46 1.10 2.04
N ALA A 55 11.67 1.17 3.12
CA ALA A 55 10.34 1.80 3.11
C ALA A 55 10.44 3.30 2.77
N LEU A 56 11.40 4.02 3.35
CA LEU A 56 11.62 5.44 3.05
C LEU A 56 11.98 5.66 1.56
N LYS A 57 12.86 4.82 1.01
CA LYS A 57 13.17 4.87 -0.43
C LYS A 57 11.95 4.62 -1.30
N ALA A 58 11.10 3.64 -0.95
CA ALA A 58 9.87 3.35 -1.67
C ALA A 58 8.89 4.53 -1.61
N LEU A 59 8.67 5.16 -0.44
CA LEU A 59 7.83 6.35 -0.28
C LEU A 59 8.27 7.50 -1.20
N ASN A 60 9.57 7.72 -1.33
CA ASN A 60 10.11 8.76 -2.20
C ASN A 60 10.00 8.43 -3.69
N ALA A 61 10.07 7.14 -4.04
CA ALA A 61 10.08 6.68 -5.43
C ALA A 61 8.68 6.61 -6.07
N VAL A 62 7.61 6.40 -5.28
CA VAL A 62 6.24 6.29 -5.81
C VAL A 62 5.63 7.64 -6.13
N GLU A 63 4.68 7.65 -7.08
CA GLU A 63 3.98 8.87 -7.52
C GLU A 63 2.69 9.10 -6.73
N VAL A 64 2.09 8.04 -6.19
CA VAL A 64 0.86 8.13 -5.39
C VAL A 64 1.00 7.22 -4.17
N ILE A 65 0.57 7.71 -3.00
CA ILE A 65 0.61 6.99 -1.73
C ILE A 65 -0.81 6.89 -1.18
N PHE A 66 -1.35 5.68 -1.08
CA PHE A 66 -2.61 5.44 -0.39
C PHE A 66 -2.37 5.23 1.10
N CYS A 67 -3.05 6.04 1.90
CA CYS A 67 -2.88 6.11 3.34
C CYS A 67 -4.22 5.84 4.04
N PRO A 68 -4.32 4.80 4.90
CA PRO A 68 -5.56 4.51 5.60
C PRO A 68 -5.85 5.57 6.68
N GLY A 69 -7.12 5.87 6.87
CA GLY A 69 -7.58 6.72 7.95
C GLY A 69 -8.97 6.30 8.42
N THR A 70 -9.32 6.71 9.63
CA THR A 70 -10.62 6.45 10.25
C THR A 70 -11.35 7.77 10.51
N LYS A 71 -12.68 7.78 10.38
CA LYS A 71 -13.47 8.94 10.81
C LYS A 71 -13.66 8.92 12.32
N SER A 72 -13.33 10.01 12.99
CA SER A 72 -13.74 10.23 14.37
C SER A 72 -15.20 10.70 14.41
N GLY A 73 -15.84 10.64 15.61
CA GLY A 73 -17.22 11.08 15.81
C GLY A 73 -17.53 12.53 15.39
N GLU A 74 -16.50 13.36 15.20
CA GLU A 74 -16.62 14.75 14.71
C GLU A 74 -16.49 14.86 13.19
N GLY A 75 -16.49 13.75 12.46
CA GLY A 75 -16.38 13.73 10.98
C GLY A 75 -14.99 13.99 10.42
N ARG A 76 -13.99 14.25 11.26
CA ARG A 76 -12.61 14.43 10.83
C ARG A 76 -11.92 13.08 10.58
N MET A 77 -11.17 13.00 9.49
CA MET A 77 -10.29 11.87 9.23
C MET A 77 -9.08 11.93 10.18
N LYS A 78 -8.85 10.83 10.92
CA LYS A 78 -7.64 10.61 11.71
C LYS A 78 -6.83 9.50 11.05
N SER A 79 -5.54 9.72 10.89
CA SER A 79 -4.62 8.74 10.30
C SER A 79 -3.25 8.86 10.96
N ARG A 80 -2.86 7.84 11.72
CA ARG A 80 -1.50 7.77 12.27
C ARG A 80 -0.47 7.60 11.15
N ALA A 81 -0.85 6.87 10.12
CA ALA A 81 -0.01 6.70 8.95
C ALA A 81 0.30 8.07 8.30
N LEU A 82 -0.69 8.96 8.16
CA LEU A 82 -0.48 10.32 7.67
C LEU A 82 0.44 11.13 8.60
N ASP A 83 0.27 11.01 9.92
CA ASP A 83 1.10 11.73 10.88
C ASP A 83 2.57 11.29 10.80
N ILE A 84 2.82 9.99 10.57
CA ILE A 84 4.17 9.46 10.32
C ILE A 84 4.73 10.01 8.99
N LEU A 85 3.96 9.99 7.92
CA LEU A 85 4.39 10.49 6.61
C LEU A 85 4.76 11.98 6.65
N ARG A 86 4.01 12.79 7.41
CA ARG A 86 4.32 14.21 7.63
C ARG A 86 5.62 14.42 8.38
N GLN A 87 5.87 13.63 9.42
CA GLN A 87 7.12 13.71 10.17
C GLN A 87 8.34 13.25 9.34
N LEU A 88 8.12 12.38 8.35
CA LEU A 88 9.13 11.97 7.38
C LEU A 88 9.27 12.95 6.21
N GLU A 89 8.57 14.10 6.25
CA GLU A 89 8.58 15.14 5.21
C GLU A 89 8.23 14.60 3.80
N VAL A 90 7.37 13.57 3.75
CA VAL A 90 6.88 13.04 2.48
C VAL A 90 5.95 14.07 1.84
N ASP A 91 6.10 14.28 0.52
CA ASP A 91 5.30 15.22 -0.25
C ASP A 91 3.79 14.89 -0.14
N GLU A 92 3.05 15.78 0.53
CA GLU A 92 1.61 15.60 0.77
C GLU A 92 0.78 15.56 -0.52
N THR A 93 1.29 16.11 -1.62
CA THR A 93 0.57 16.10 -2.91
C THR A 93 0.44 14.69 -3.49
N LYS A 94 1.32 13.76 -3.09
CA LYS A 94 1.28 12.35 -3.47
C LYS A 94 0.29 11.54 -2.62
N ILE A 95 -0.15 12.06 -1.44
CA ILE A 95 -0.89 11.30 -0.44
C ILE A 95 -2.38 11.34 -0.72
N ARG A 96 -2.99 10.16 -0.82
CA ARG A 96 -4.44 9.96 -0.90
C ARG A 96 -4.93 9.22 0.33
N LEU A 97 -5.70 9.92 1.17
CA LEU A 97 -6.36 9.31 2.31
C LEU A 97 -7.58 8.53 1.86
N PHE A 98 -7.71 7.31 2.34
CA PHE A 98 -8.95 6.54 2.19
C PHE A 98 -9.52 6.13 3.54
N GLN A 99 -10.84 6.12 3.63
CA GLN A 99 -11.53 5.79 4.86
C GLN A 99 -11.62 4.28 5.05
N VAL A 100 -11.12 3.80 6.19
CA VAL A 100 -11.40 2.45 6.69
C VAL A 100 -12.55 2.56 7.70
N PRO A 101 -13.72 1.97 7.42
CA PRO A 101 -14.83 1.99 8.36
C PRO A 101 -14.48 1.21 9.64
N MET A 102 -14.75 1.82 10.80
CA MET A 102 -14.64 1.16 12.11
C MET A 102 -15.98 0.47 12.44
N SER A 103 -16.52 -0.27 11.50
CA SER A 103 -17.78 -1.02 11.66
C SER A 103 -17.51 -2.45 12.13
N ARG A 104 -18.49 -3.03 12.87
CA ARG A 104 -18.51 -4.47 13.12
C ARG A 104 -18.89 -5.26 11.87
N ASP A 105 -19.49 -4.59 10.89
CA ASP A 105 -19.80 -5.20 9.60
C ASP A 105 -18.54 -5.21 8.71
N ARG A 106 -18.03 -6.41 8.50
CA ARG A 106 -16.86 -6.67 7.65
C ARG A 106 -17.10 -6.25 6.19
N GLN A 107 -18.35 -6.30 5.73
CA GLN A 107 -18.68 -5.98 4.33
C GLN A 107 -18.44 -4.51 4.00
N GLU A 108 -18.72 -3.59 4.93
CA GLU A 108 -18.43 -2.17 4.72
C GLU A 108 -16.94 -1.91 4.51
N ALA A 109 -16.09 -2.57 5.31
CA ALA A 109 -14.64 -2.46 5.16
C ALA A 109 -14.16 -3.05 3.81
N LEU A 110 -14.70 -4.21 3.42
CA LEU A 110 -14.36 -4.84 2.13
C LEU A 110 -14.75 -3.93 0.95
N CYS A 111 -15.94 -3.33 0.95
CA CYS A 111 -16.35 -2.38 -0.09
C CYS A 111 -15.46 -1.14 -0.16
N ALA A 112 -14.93 -0.67 0.99
CA ALA A 112 -13.99 0.44 1.00
C ALA A 112 -12.65 0.05 0.35
N TYR A 113 -12.15 -1.14 0.65
CA TYR A 113 -10.93 -1.68 0.03
C TYR A 113 -11.10 -1.94 -1.46
N ASP A 114 -12.25 -2.48 -1.90
CA ASP A 114 -12.57 -2.70 -3.33
C ASP A 114 -12.45 -1.41 -4.14
N ARG A 115 -13.00 -0.31 -3.63
CA ARG A 115 -12.89 1.00 -4.31
C ARG A 115 -11.45 1.46 -4.43
N VAL A 116 -10.67 1.35 -3.35
CA VAL A 116 -9.26 1.75 -3.37
C VAL A 116 -8.46 0.86 -4.33
N CYS A 117 -8.72 -0.44 -4.35
CA CYS A 117 -8.09 -1.36 -5.30
C CYS A 117 -8.40 -0.99 -6.76
N GLY A 118 -9.64 -0.57 -7.06
CA GLY A 118 -10.01 -0.07 -8.38
C GLY A 118 -9.17 1.13 -8.79
N GLU A 119 -9.04 2.15 -7.91
CA GLU A 119 -8.22 3.34 -8.17
C GLU A 119 -6.72 2.99 -8.34
N VAL A 120 -6.20 2.10 -7.51
CA VAL A 120 -4.81 1.62 -7.60
C VAL A 120 -4.56 0.98 -8.96
N LEU A 121 -5.46 0.09 -9.40
CA LEU A 121 -5.33 -0.60 -10.69
C LEU A 121 -5.37 0.38 -11.88
N GLU A 122 -6.22 1.40 -11.84
CA GLU A 122 -6.27 2.44 -12.88
C GLU A 122 -4.96 3.22 -12.96
N LEU A 123 -4.41 3.63 -11.81
CA LEU A 123 -3.13 4.34 -11.74
C LEU A 123 -1.99 3.48 -12.29
N VAL A 124 -1.91 2.22 -11.88
CA VAL A 124 -0.86 1.30 -12.31
C VAL A 124 -0.96 1.01 -13.82
N ARG A 125 -2.17 0.85 -14.35
CA ARG A 125 -2.40 0.72 -15.81
C ARG A 125 -1.99 1.97 -16.58
N SER A 126 -2.07 3.15 -15.95
CA SER A 126 -1.57 4.41 -16.54
C SER A 126 -0.05 4.58 -16.42
N GLY A 127 0.67 3.58 -15.91
CA GLY A 127 2.14 3.59 -15.77
C GLY A 127 2.64 4.20 -14.45
N LYS A 128 1.77 4.60 -13.52
CA LYS A 128 2.16 5.21 -12.24
C LYS A 128 2.48 4.16 -11.19
N SER A 129 3.56 4.38 -10.46
CA SER A 129 3.89 3.56 -9.29
C SER A 129 3.14 4.03 -8.06
N VAL A 130 2.59 3.09 -7.30
CA VAL A 130 1.68 3.34 -6.19
C VAL A 130 2.19 2.68 -4.91
N GLY A 131 2.25 3.44 -3.81
CA GLY A 131 2.50 2.93 -2.46
C GLY A 131 1.21 2.74 -1.68
N ILE A 132 1.05 1.62 -1.00
CA ILE A 132 -0.03 1.37 -0.04
C ILE A 132 0.61 1.25 1.33
N THR A 133 0.33 2.21 2.21
CA THR A 133 0.94 2.26 3.54
C THR A 133 0.11 1.50 4.57
N ALA A 134 0.81 0.91 5.54
CA ALA A 134 0.19 0.31 6.71
C ALA A 134 0.99 0.68 7.97
N GLU A 135 0.27 0.93 9.07
CA GLU A 135 0.87 1.04 10.39
C GLU A 135 1.36 -0.34 10.84
N GLY A 136 2.52 -0.42 11.47
CA GLY A 136 3.15 -1.69 11.82
C GLY A 136 3.68 -2.41 10.60
N ASP A 137 3.56 -3.73 10.60
CA ASP A 137 3.92 -4.61 9.50
C ASP A 137 2.77 -4.70 8.49
N ALA A 138 3.03 -4.33 7.24
CA ALA A 138 2.02 -4.33 6.18
C ALA A 138 1.52 -5.74 5.81
N CYS A 139 2.26 -6.80 6.15
CA CYS A 139 1.90 -8.19 5.90
C CYS A 139 1.17 -8.85 7.07
N PHE A 140 1.48 -8.44 8.29
CA PHE A 140 1.05 -9.13 9.51
C PHE A 140 0.03 -8.27 10.26
N TYR A 141 -1.16 -8.82 10.51
CA TYR A 141 -2.29 -8.13 11.16
C TYR A 141 -2.73 -6.80 10.51
N SER A 142 -2.31 -6.53 9.28
CA SER A 142 -2.73 -5.32 8.58
C SER A 142 -3.99 -5.57 7.76
N SER A 143 -4.92 -4.62 7.81
CA SER A 143 -6.08 -4.61 6.92
C SER A 143 -5.71 -4.42 5.44
N ALA A 144 -4.49 -3.94 5.15
CA ALA A 144 -3.93 -3.90 3.80
C ALA A 144 -3.85 -5.28 3.14
N HIS A 145 -3.79 -6.37 3.94
CA HIS A 145 -3.83 -7.74 3.43
C HIS A 145 -5.06 -8.03 2.54
N TYR A 146 -6.23 -7.42 2.83
CA TYR A 146 -7.42 -7.56 1.99
C TYR A 146 -7.22 -6.93 0.61
N MET A 147 -6.52 -5.80 0.54
CA MET A 147 -6.21 -5.13 -0.72
C MET A 147 -5.24 -5.96 -1.57
N TYR A 148 -4.24 -6.55 -0.95
CA TYR A 148 -3.27 -7.37 -1.67
C TYR A 148 -3.91 -8.60 -2.32
N GLY A 149 -4.89 -9.23 -1.65
CA GLY A 149 -5.63 -10.36 -2.20
C GLY A 149 -6.44 -10.00 -3.45
N GLN A 150 -6.87 -8.76 -3.59
CA GLN A 150 -7.64 -8.27 -4.75
C GLN A 150 -6.75 -7.75 -5.87
N LEU A 151 -5.61 -7.19 -5.53
CA LEU A 151 -4.63 -6.66 -6.48
C LEU A 151 -3.77 -7.78 -7.11
N ALA A 152 -3.83 -8.99 -6.55
CA ALA A 152 -3.21 -10.19 -7.09
C ALA A 152 -4.05 -10.83 -8.18
#